data_16deaa9aa8b13341d94eccfd9b1c1823
#
_entry.id   16deaa9aa8b13341d94eccfd9b1c1823
#
_cell.length_a   1.000
_cell.length_b   1.000
_cell.length_c   1.000
_cell.angle_alpha   90.00
_cell.angle_beta   90.00
_cell.angle_gamma   90.00
#
_symmetry.space_group_name_H-M   'P 1'
#
loop_
_entity.id
_entity.type
_entity.pdbx_description
1 polymer ?
#
loop_
_entity_poly.entity_id
_entity_poly.type
_entity_poly.pdbx_seq_one_letter_code
_entity_poly.pdbx_strand_id
1 'polypeptide(L)'
;MTGLSVRSARSAPPPARHAATPPRRWRRVTPWLYLAVPLIMLVTFTYVPVVSMISYSFTDWDGVSPDRSYVGLDNYVQLFTRPELFSVFATSLFYLVASFAQIALALYFAAVLSFGTRLRGFFKGVIFFPYLLNGVAVAFVFLYLFQPGGTLDQVLRLVGVDAEILWLGNPDLANVSLSGVSVWRFMGLNFVLFLGAIQSVPSELHEAAMLDGASRPQIMWHIIIPSIRPIISLSVILGVAGALSVFEIPYIMTGGSGETKTFVIQTVKLAFQFNKTGLASAAAVVLLVVILLITWVQRRLVPEERTPST
;
A
#
# COMPACT_ATOMS: atom_id res chain seq x y z
N MET A 1 69.63 54.90 1.15
CA MET A 1 69.27 53.72 0.32
C MET A 1 67.78 53.55 0.40
N THR A 2 67.10 54.02 -0.60
CA THR A 2 65.66 54.15 -0.73
C THR A 2 65.07 52.87 -1.35
N GLY A 3 64.32 52.15 -0.58
CA GLY A 3 63.58 50.95 -1.05
C GLY A 3 62.21 51.30 -1.61
N LEU A 4 62.07 51.20 -2.92
CA LEU A 4 60.79 51.34 -3.66
C LEU A 4 59.92 50.07 -3.49
N SER A 5 58.80 50.17 -2.79
CA SER A 5 57.80 49.13 -2.71
C SER A 5 56.95 49.15 -3.97
N VAL A 6 57.07 48.11 -4.80
CA VAL A 6 56.20 47.84 -5.94
C VAL A 6 54.84 47.32 -5.43
N ARG A 7 53.78 48.17 -5.50
CA ARG A 7 52.40 47.73 -5.30
C ARG A 7 51.94 46.92 -6.52
N SER A 8 51.76 45.62 -6.37
CA SER A 8 51.12 44.77 -7.37
C SER A 8 49.65 45.20 -7.55
N ALA A 9 49.28 45.67 -8.71
CA ALA A 9 47.89 45.96 -9.12
C ALA A 9 47.14 44.60 -9.18
N ARG A 10 46.21 44.37 -8.25
CA ARG A 10 45.26 43.27 -8.33
C ARG A 10 44.32 43.60 -9.51
N SER A 11 44.35 42.80 -10.58
CA SER A 11 43.38 42.85 -11.68
C SER A 11 41.96 42.53 -11.12
N ALA A 12 41.04 43.40 -11.39
CA ALA A 12 39.61 43.23 -11.04
C ALA A 12 39.06 41.97 -11.72
N PRO A 13 38.23 41.15 -11.01
CA PRO A 13 37.62 39.99 -11.60
C PRO A 13 36.68 40.42 -12.78
N PRO A 14 36.61 39.59 -13.84
CA PRO A 14 35.76 39.94 -14.99
C PRO A 14 34.29 40.02 -14.54
N PRO A 15 33.47 40.88 -15.13
CA PRO A 15 32.08 41.07 -14.78
C PRO A 15 31.33 39.74 -14.97
N ALA A 16 30.61 39.31 -13.93
CA ALA A 16 29.77 38.11 -13.96
C ALA A 16 28.79 38.25 -15.18
N ARG A 17 28.87 37.29 -16.11
CA ARG A 17 27.93 37.21 -17.21
C ARG A 17 26.55 37.02 -16.62
N HIS A 18 25.72 38.03 -16.60
CA HIS A 18 24.31 37.91 -16.28
C HIS A 18 23.67 36.89 -17.24
N ALA A 19 23.36 35.70 -16.74
CA ALA A 19 22.60 34.73 -17.51
C ALA A 19 21.28 35.42 -17.92
N ALA A 20 21.03 35.51 -19.24
CA ALA A 20 19.86 36.16 -19.79
C ALA A 20 18.62 35.52 -19.16
N THR A 21 17.85 36.34 -18.44
CA THR A 21 16.57 35.86 -17.86
C THR A 21 15.63 35.48 -19.01
N PRO A 22 15.09 34.27 -19.02
CA PRO A 22 14.21 33.85 -20.12
C PRO A 22 12.98 34.74 -20.20
N PRO A 23 12.46 35.01 -21.42
CA PRO A 23 11.34 35.92 -21.64
C PRO A 23 10.11 35.46 -20.82
N ARG A 24 9.37 36.43 -20.29
CA ARG A 24 8.24 36.23 -19.35
C ARG A 24 7.19 35.17 -19.81
N ARG A 25 7.05 34.96 -21.13
CA ARG A 25 6.20 33.91 -21.73
C ARG A 25 6.71 32.51 -21.42
N TRP A 26 8.00 32.24 -21.48
CA TRP A 26 8.60 30.92 -21.16
C TRP A 26 8.40 30.57 -19.70
N ARG A 27 8.46 31.51 -18.78
CA ARG A 27 8.19 31.28 -17.36
C ARG A 27 6.77 30.77 -17.08
N ARG A 28 5.79 31.12 -17.92
CA ARG A 28 4.39 30.64 -17.78
C ARG A 28 4.14 29.30 -18.43
N VAL A 29 4.86 28.96 -19.51
CA VAL A 29 4.68 27.71 -20.26
C VAL A 29 5.55 26.60 -19.71
N THR A 30 6.72 26.90 -19.17
CA THR A 30 7.67 25.91 -18.63
C THR A 30 7.06 24.94 -17.60
N PRO A 31 6.28 25.38 -16.59
CA PRO A 31 5.65 24.45 -15.66
C PRO A 31 4.70 23.44 -16.33
N TRP A 32 3.93 23.90 -17.31
CA TRP A 32 3.00 23.05 -18.07
C TRP A 32 3.73 22.05 -18.95
N LEU A 33 4.88 22.43 -19.51
CA LEU A 33 5.70 21.52 -20.32
C LEU A 33 6.31 20.39 -19.48
N TYR A 34 6.75 20.69 -18.25
CA TYR A 34 7.22 19.66 -17.31
C TYR A 34 6.09 18.75 -16.81
N LEU A 35 4.87 19.28 -16.64
CA LEU A 35 3.70 18.50 -16.24
C LEU A 35 3.09 17.71 -17.40
N ALA A 36 3.32 18.12 -18.65
CA ALA A 36 2.69 17.47 -19.82
C ALA A 36 3.04 15.98 -19.92
N VAL A 37 4.30 15.60 -19.75
CA VAL A 37 4.74 14.22 -19.86
C VAL A 37 4.10 13.33 -18.78
N PRO A 38 4.18 13.66 -17.47
CA PRO A 38 3.48 12.88 -16.44
C PRO A 38 1.96 12.83 -16.64
N LEU A 39 1.33 13.93 -17.06
CA LEU A 39 -0.11 13.96 -17.30
C LEU A 39 -0.52 13.10 -18.51
N ILE A 40 0.24 13.15 -19.60
CA ILE A 40 -0.02 12.28 -20.76
C ILE A 40 0.14 10.81 -20.35
N MET A 41 1.19 10.45 -19.61
CA MET A 41 1.38 9.09 -19.10
C MET A 41 0.23 8.67 -18.19
N LEU A 42 -0.19 9.52 -17.26
CA LEU A 42 -1.32 9.26 -16.38
C LEU A 42 -2.62 9.02 -17.17
N VAL A 43 -2.92 9.88 -18.13
CA VAL A 43 -4.13 9.72 -18.97
C VAL A 43 -4.04 8.44 -19.79
N THR A 44 -2.92 8.20 -20.49
CA THR A 44 -2.78 7.07 -21.41
C THR A 44 -2.76 5.73 -20.69
N PHE A 45 -2.04 5.60 -19.57
CA PHE A 45 -1.84 4.31 -18.91
C PHE A 45 -2.78 4.06 -17.73
N THR A 46 -3.50 5.08 -17.26
CA THR A 46 -4.46 4.91 -16.16
C THR A 46 -5.89 5.19 -16.61
N TYR A 47 -6.17 6.39 -17.12
CA TYR A 47 -7.56 6.74 -17.44
C TYR A 47 -8.09 6.05 -18.69
N VAL A 48 -7.30 5.92 -19.77
CA VAL A 48 -7.75 5.22 -20.98
C VAL A 48 -8.10 3.77 -20.69
N PRO A 49 -7.29 2.94 -20.00
CA PRO A 49 -7.66 1.59 -19.60
C PRO A 49 -8.90 1.53 -18.70
N VAL A 50 -9.06 2.45 -17.75
CA VAL A 50 -10.25 2.50 -16.89
C VAL A 50 -11.52 2.77 -17.71
N VAL A 51 -11.49 3.75 -18.62
CA VAL A 51 -12.63 4.03 -19.50
C VAL A 51 -12.93 2.84 -20.40
N SER A 52 -11.91 2.19 -20.96
CA SER A 52 -12.07 0.98 -21.77
C SER A 52 -12.69 -0.16 -20.95
N MET A 53 -12.22 -0.40 -19.73
CA MET A 53 -12.78 -1.39 -18.81
C MET A 53 -14.27 -1.09 -18.52
N ILE A 54 -14.63 0.17 -18.27
CA ILE A 54 -16.03 0.57 -18.08
C ILE A 54 -16.83 0.28 -19.36
N SER A 55 -16.31 0.59 -20.55
CA SER A 55 -16.99 0.28 -21.82
C SER A 55 -17.19 -1.22 -22.01
N TYR A 56 -16.16 -2.03 -21.76
CA TYR A 56 -16.24 -3.48 -21.90
C TYR A 56 -17.18 -4.14 -20.91
N SER A 57 -17.40 -3.55 -19.76
CA SER A 57 -18.34 -4.09 -18.76
C SER A 57 -19.78 -4.19 -19.23
N PHE A 58 -20.15 -3.46 -20.30
CA PHE A 58 -21.47 -3.48 -20.93
C PHE A 58 -21.52 -4.38 -22.18
N THR A 59 -20.48 -5.16 -22.44
CA THR A 59 -20.37 -6.04 -23.61
C THR A 59 -20.14 -7.49 -23.21
N ASP A 60 -20.44 -8.42 -24.12
CA ASP A 60 -20.14 -9.86 -23.97
C ASP A 60 -18.72 -10.24 -24.44
N TRP A 61 -17.85 -9.25 -24.58
CA TRP A 61 -16.53 -9.46 -25.19
C TRP A 61 -15.71 -10.54 -24.48
N ASP A 62 -15.15 -11.43 -25.31
CA ASP A 62 -14.27 -12.51 -24.87
C ASP A 62 -12.81 -12.10 -24.67
N GLY A 63 -12.43 -10.90 -25.13
CA GLY A 63 -11.05 -10.37 -25.04
C GLY A 63 -10.19 -10.63 -26.28
N VAL A 64 -10.67 -11.39 -27.28
CA VAL A 64 -9.91 -11.83 -28.45
C VAL A 64 -10.63 -11.47 -29.76
N SER A 65 -11.93 -11.75 -29.83
CA SER A 65 -12.73 -11.51 -31.02
C SER A 65 -12.87 -10.04 -31.37
N PRO A 66 -12.85 -9.65 -32.65
CA PRO A 66 -13.12 -8.26 -33.04
C PRO A 66 -14.56 -7.85 -32.77
N ASP A 67 -15.50 -8.82 -32.79
CA ASP A 67 -16.91 -8.58 -32.60
C ASP A 67 -17.25 -8.46 -31.10
N ARG A 68 -18.09 -7.48 -30.77
CA ARG A 68 -18.53 -7.19 -29.41
C ARG A 68 -20.00 -6.85 -29.47
N SER A 69 -20.85 -7.63 -28.82
CA SER A 69 -22.26 -7.29 -28.69
C SER A 69 -22.47 -6.48 -27.41
N TYR A 70 -23.32 -5.47 -27.49
CA TYR A 70 -23.72 -4.70 -26.32
C TYR A 70 -24.81 -5.47 -25.57
N VAL A 71 -24.54 -5.80 -24.30
CA VAL A 71 -25.46 -6.59 -23.43
C VAL A 71 -26.04 -5.76 -22.28
N GLY A 72 -25.81 -4.46 -22.27
CA GLY A 72 -26.33 -3.58 -21.23
C GLY A 72 -25.81 -3.96 -19.84
N LEU A 73 -26.72 -4.21 -18.89
CA LEU A 73 -26.39 -4.53 -17.50
C LEU A 73 -26.30 -6.03 -17.19
N ASP A 74 -26.40 -6.92 -18.19
CA ASP A 74 -26.46 -8.36 -17.97
C ASP A 74 -25.22 -8.91 -17.21
N ASN A 75 -24.02 -8.36 -17.46
CA ASN A 75 -22.84 -8.72 -16.72
C ASN A 75 -22.95 -8.40 -15.23
N TYR A 76 -23.55 -7.26 -14.89
CA TYR A 76 -23.78 -6.87 -13.50
C TYR A 76 -24.87 -7.75 -12.85
N VAL A 77 -25.94 -8.06 -13.58
CA VAL A 77 -26.97 -9.00 -13.11
C VAL A 77 -26.34 -10.36 -12.84
N GLN A 78 -25.55 -10.89 -13.77
CA GLN A 78 -24.83 -12.15 -13.56
C GLN A 78 -23.91 -12.10 -12.33
N LEU A 79 -23.17 -11.01 -12.12
CA LEU A 79 -22.26 -10.87 -10.99
C LEU A 79 -23.00 -10.93 -9.65
N PHE A 80 -24.16 -10.27 -9.53
CA PHE A 80 -24.90 -10.19 -8.28
C PHE A 80 -25.87 -11.37 -8.06
N THR A 81 -26.28 -12.08 -9.12
CA THR A 81 -27.19 -13.23 -9.01
C THR A 81 -26.48 -14.56 -8.85
N ARG A 82 -25.17 -14.65 -9.17
CA ARG A 82 -24.39 -15.86 -9.00
C ARG A 82 -23.60 -15.82 -7.69
N PRO A 83 -24.02 -16.59 -6.65
CA PRO A 83 -23.35 -16.58 -5.35
C PRO A 83 -21.84 -16.88 -5.43
N GLU A 84 -21.44 -17.74 -6.37
CA GLU A 84 -20.03 -18.15 -6.57
C GLU A 84 -19.11 -16.98 -6.97
N LEU A 85 -19.67 -15.96 -7.65
CA LEU A 85 -18.91 -14.78 -8.07
C LEU A 85 -18.79 -13.75 -6.95
N PHE A 86 -19.74 -13.75 -6.02
CA PHE A 86 -19.79 -12.77 -4.93
C PHE A 86 -19.20 -13.32 -3.62
N SER A 87 -19.33 -14.64 -3.37
CA SER A 87 -18.82 -15.28 -2.14
C SER A 87 -17.33 -15.07 -1.92
N VAL A 88 -16.55 -14.82 -2.99
CA VAL A 88 -15.12 -14.52 -2.91
C VAL A 88 -14.79 -13.26 -2.10
N PHE A 89 -15.76 -12.37 -1.86
CA PHE A 89 -15.58 -11.26 -0.93
C PHE A 89 -15.37 -11.72 0.52
N ALA A 90 -15.89 -12.89 0.89
CA ALA A 90 -15.67 -13.46 2.24
C ALA A 90 -14.18 -13.69 2.50
N THR A 91 -13.40 -14.13 1.49
CA THR A 91 -11.94 -14.27 1.60
C THR A 91 -11.26 -12.93 1.92
N SER A 92 -11.78 -11.80 1.39
CA SER A 92 -11.24 -10.47 1.68
C SER A 92 -11.38 -10.08 3.16
N LEU A 93 -12.30 -10.70 3.91
CA LEU A 93 -12.47 -10.44 5.35
C LEU A 93 -11.25 -10.90 6.15
N PHE A 94 -10.62 -12.02 5.79
CA PHE A 94 -9.37 -12.47 6.43
C PHE A 94 -8.26 -11.42 6.24
N TYR A 95 -8.12 -10.88 5.03
CA TYR A 95 -7.12 -9.84 4.74
C TYR A 95 -7.48 -8.50 5.38
N LEU A 96 -8.76 -8.20 5.53
CA LEU A 96 -9.22 -7.00 6.24
C LEU A 96 -8.83 -7.07 7.72
N VAL A 97 -9.14 -8.18 8.39
CA VAL A 97 -8.74 -8.41 9.80
C VAL A 97 -7.22 -8.36 9.92
N ALA A 98 -6.49 -9.03 9.02
CA ALA A 98 -5.05 -9.02 8.96
C ALA A 98 -4.47 -7.60 8.77
N SER A 99 -5.13 -6.75 7.97
CA SER A 99 -4.70 -5.36 7.77
C SER A 99 -4.82 -4.52 9.05
N PHE A 100 -5.86 -4.72 9.84
CA PHE A 100 -5.98 -4.05 11.15
C PHE A 100 -4.95 -4.58 12.15
N ALA A 101 -4.72 -5.89 12.17
CA ALA A 101 -3.68 -6.48 13.02
C ALA A 101 -2.28 -5.94 12.66
N GLN A 102 -1.95 -5.85 11.37
CA GLN A 102 -0.68 -5.30 10.91
C GLN A 102 -0.52 -3.81 11.27
N ILE A 103 -1.58 -3.00 11.16
CA ILE A 103 -1.58 -1.57 11.53
C ILE A 103 -1.33 -1.44 13.03
N ALA A 104 -2.02 -2.24 13.86
CA ALA A 104 -1.85 -2.24 15.30
C ALA A 104 -0.43 -2.65 15.72
N LEU A 105 0.11 -3.72 15.12
CA LEU A 105 1.49 -4.16 15.36
C LEU A 105 2.51 -3.11 14.93
N ALA A 106 2.32 -2.51 13.76
CA ALA A 106 3.19 -1.46 13.26
C ALA A 106 3.21 -0.23 14.17
N LEU A 107 2.04 0.20 14.65
CA LEU A 107 1.92 1.31 15.60
C LEU A 107 2.59 0.97 16.94
N TYR A 108 2.37 -0.25 17.44
CA TYR A 108 3.02 -0.72 18.66
C TYR A 108 4.55 -0.69 18.55
N PHE A 109 5.13 -1.27 17.49
CA PHE A 109 6.58 -1.25 17.29
C PHE A 109 7.12 0.17 17.06
N ALA A 110 6.40 1.03 16.34
CA ALA A 110 6.77 2.42 16.16
C ALA A 110 6.78 3.17 17.50
N ALA A 111 5.78 2.95 18.34
CA ALA A 111 5.71 3.50 19.69
C ALA A 111 6.90 3.05 20.55
N VAL A 112 7.16 1.75 20.64
CA VAL A 112 8.26 1.20 21.45
C VAL A 112 9.62 1.75 20.96
N LEU A 113 9.85 1.82 19.65
CA LEU A 113 11.11 2.31 19.12
C LEU A 113 11.24 3.85 19.16
N SER A 114 10.14 4.61 19.33
CA SER A 114 10.20 6.06 19.45
C SER A 114 10.82 6.53 20.77
N PHE A 115 10.60 5.82 21.87
CA PHE A 115 11.11 6.15 23.20
C PHE A 115 12.59 5.81 23.43
N GLY A 116 13.32 5.44 22.42
CA GLY A 116 14.77 5.24 22.46
C GLY A 116 15.21 3.85 22.91
N THR A 117 15.68 3.04 21.97
CA THR A 117 16.38 1.77 22.22
C THR A 117 17.78 1.83 21.61
N ARG A 118 18.78 1.21 22.30
CA ARG A 118 20.17 1.18 21.84
C ARG A 118 20.34 0.62 20.40
N LEU A 119 19.45 -0.30 19.99
CA LEU A 119 19.50 -0.98 18.68
C LEU A 119 18.42 -0.48 17.71
N ARG A 120 17.93 0.77 17.89
CA ARG A 120 16.84 1.36 17.09
C ARG A 120 17.07 1.22 15.58
N GLY A 121 18.30 1.48 15.10
CA GLY A 121 18.62 1.38 13.67
C GLY A 121 18.50 -0.04 13.14
N PHE A 122 18.96 -1.03 13.89
CA PHE A 122 18.85 -2.43 13.56
C PHE A 122 17.39 -2.88 13.47
N PHE A 123 16.59 -2.62 14.50
CA PHE A 123 15.16 -2.99 14.50
C PHE A 123 14.36 -2.31 13.39
N LYS A 124 14.68 -1.04 13.06
CA LYS A 124 14.08 -0.37 11.90
C LYS A 124 14.36 -1.14 10.60
N GLY A 125 15.62 -1.56 10.39
CA GLY A 125 16.00 -2.35 9.22
C GLY A 125 15.26 -3.68 9.17
N VAL A 126 15.26 -4.44 10.24
CA VAL A 126 14.64 -5.77 10.32
C VAL A 126 13.12 -5.72 10.08
N ILE A 127 12.41 -4.75 10.69
CA ILE A 127 10.96 -4.63 10.53
C ILE A 127 10.58 -4.13 9.14
N PHE A 128 11.39 -3.27 8.53
CA PHE A 128 11.11 -2.72 7.21
C PHE A 128 11.57 -3.64 6.07
N PHE A 129 12.56 -4.50 6.30
CA PHE A 129 13.17 -5.37 5.28
C PHE A 129 12.14 -6.22 4.50
N PRO A 130 11.13 -6.87 5.12
CA PRO A 130 10.13 -7.65 4.39
C PRO A 130 9.40 -6.86 3.31
N TYR A 131 9.10 -5.60 3.57
CA TYR A 131 8.41 -4.74 2.62
C TYR A 131 9.23 -4.44 1.36
N LEU A 132 10.56 -4.41 1.47
CA LEU A 132 11.48 -4.17 0.34
C LEU A 132 11.58 -5.36 -0.60
N LEU A 133 11.19 -6.55 -0.16
CA LEU A 133 11.26 -7.76 -0.97
C LEU A 133 10.17 -7.76 -2.05
N ASN A 134 10.53 -8.27 -3.23
CA ASN A 134 9.55 -8.51 -4.29
C ASN A 134 8.50 -9.52 -3.80
N GLY A 135 7.22 -9.22 -4.03
CA GLY A 135 6.11 -10.05 -3.54
C GLY A 135 6.07 -11.44 -4.14
N VAL A 136 6.46 -11.59 -5.40
CA VAL A 136 6.57 -12.91 -6.04
C VAL A 136 7.62 -13.76 -5.33
N ALA A 137 8.79 -13.19 -5.02
CA ALA A 137 9.84 -13.89 -4.28
C ALA A 137 9.38 -14.28 -2.86
N VAL A 138 8.70 -13.36 -2.16
CA VAL A 138 8.10 -13.64 -0.84
C VAL A 138 7.12 -14.80 -0.93
N ALA A 139 6.21 -14.77 -1.90
CA ALA A 139 5.22 -15.82 -2.06
C ALA A 139 5.86 -17.20 -2.30
N PHE A 140 6.91 -17.28 -3.13
CA PHE A 140 7.65 -18.54 -3.33
C PHE A 140 8.39 -18.99 -2.08
N VAL A 141 9.05 -18.11 -1.35
CA VAL A 141 9.72 -18.46 -0.08
C VAL A 141 8.74 -19.06 0.90
N PHE A 142 7.58 -18.41 1.11
CA PHE A 142 6.56 -18.93 2.02
C PHE A 142 5.83 -20.16 1.48
N LEU A 143 5.70 -20.31 0.15
CA LEU A 143 5.18 -21.55 -0.43
C LEU A 143 6.03 -22.75 -0.01
N TYR A 144 7.37 -22.65 -0.08
CA TYR A 144 8.28 -23.70 0.38
C TYR A 144 8.28 -23.88 1.90
N LEU A 145 8.17 -22.79 2.66
CA LEU A 145 8.06 -22.85 4.12
C LEU A 145 6.83 -23.61 4.60
N PHE A 146 5.71 -23.45 3.90
CA PHE A 146 4.40 -24.01 4.24
C PHE A 146 4.12 -25.37 3.58
N GLN A 147 5.08 -25.96 2.85
CA GLN A 147 4.94 -27.31 2.35
C GLN A 147 4.83 -28.34 3.51
N PRO A 148 4.00 -29.38 3.38
CA PRO A 148 3.96 -30.47 4.36
C PRO A 148 5.38 -31.06 4.60
N GLY A 149 5.80 -31.15 5.86
CA GLY A 149 7.18 -31.53 6.21
C GLY A 149 8.24 -30.48 5.86
N GLY A 150 7.83 -29.27 5.45
CA GLY A 150 8.72 -28.16 5.11
C GLY A 150 9.44 -27.56 6.30
N THR A 151 10.10 -26.43 6.05
CA THR A 151 10.97 -25.78 7.07
C THR A 151 10.18 -25.40 8.32
N LEU A 152 8.92 -24.94 8.19
CA LEU A 152 8.13 -24.53 9.34
C LEU A 152 7.77 -25.73 10.22
N ASP A 153 7.37 -26.87 9.63
CA ASP A 153 7.10 -28.09 10.37
C ASP A 153 8.35 -28.61 11.07
N GLN A 154 9.52 -28.51 10.42
CA GLN A 154 10.81 -28.90 11.03
C GLN A 154 11.14 -28.02 12.25
N VAL A 155 10.90 -26.69 12.16
CA VAL A 155 11.10 -25.78 13.31
C VAL A 155 10.11 -26.10 14.43
N LEU A 156 8.85 -26.43 14.12
CA LEU A 156 7.87 -26.82 15.13
C LEU A 156 8.25 -28.12 15.83
N ARG A 157 8.81 -29.10 15.13
CA ARG A 157 9.35 -30.35 15.74
C ARG A 157 10.48 -30.05 16.72
N LEU A 158 11.34 -29.06 16.46
CA LEU A 158 12.41 -28.68 17.39
C LEU A 158 11.87 -28.14 18.73
N VAL A 159 10.67 -27.58 18.75
CA VAL A 159 10.00 -27.10 19.97
C VAL A 159 8.99 -28.09 20.53
N GLY A 160 9.00 -29.36 20.05
CA GLY A 160 8.18 -30.47 20.58
C GLY A 160 6.79 -30.57 19.96
N VAL A 161 6.49 -29.85 18.88
CA VAL A 161 5.22 -30.00 18.14
C VAL A 161 5.47 -30.93 16.95
N ASP A 162 5.12 -32.18 17.10
CA ASP A 162 5.26 -33.24 16.06
C ASP A 162 3.93 -33.38 15.31
N ALA A 163 3.63 -32.41 14.42
CA ALA A 163 2.46 -32.45 13.58
C ALA A 163 2.85 -32.02 12.15
N GLU A 164 2.35 -32.73 11.16
CA GLU A 164 2.37 -32.32 9.77
C GLU A 164 1.14 -31.46 9.52
N ILE A 165 1.36 -30.14 9.46
CA ILE A 165 0.28 -29.16 9.32
C ILE A 165 0.10 -28.84 7.85
N LEU A 166 -1.12 -29.03 7.34
CA LEU A 166 -1.49 -28.62 5.97
C LEU A 166 -1.78 -27.13 5.91
N TRP A 167 -0.73 -26.30 6.02
CA TRP A 167 -0.82 -24.83 6.10
C TRP A 167 -1.63 -24.20 4.95
N LEU A 168 -1.51 -24.73 3.74
CA LEU A 168 -2.19 -24.25 2.53
C LEU A 168 -3.27 -25.21 2.03
N GLY A 169 -3.27 -26.46 2.51
CA GLY A 169 -4.22 -27.50 2.12
C GLY A 169 -5.46 -27.57 3.00
N ASN A 170 -5.39 -27.08 4.23
CA ASN A 170 -6.53 -27.04 5.15
C ASN A 170 -7.35 -25.75 4.89
N PRO A 171 -8.65 -25.82 4.55
CA PRO A 171 -9.50 -24.66 4.30
C PRO A 171 -9.50 -23.64 5.44
N ASP A 172 -9.50 -24.08 6.69
CA ASP A 172 -9.56 -23.22 7.87
C ASP A 172 -8.24 -22.48 8.12
N LEU A 173 -7.10 -23.07 7.72
CA LEU A 173 -5.77 -22.50 7.93
C LEU A 173 -5.25 -21.70 6.74
N ALA A 174 -5.63 -22.08 5.53
CA ALA A 174 -5.04 -21.52 4.32
C ALA A 174 -5.16 -19.97 4.25
N ASN A 175 -6.33 -19.43 4.52
CA ASN A 175 -6.54 -17.97 4.52
C ASN A 175 -5.79 -17.28 5.67
N VAL A 176 -5.69 -17.92 6.83
CA VAL A 176 -4.91 -17.39 7.98
C VAL A 176 -3.42 -17.39 7.64
N SER A 177 -2.91 -18.47 7.05
CA SER A 177 -1.51 -18.58 6.62
C SER A 177 -1.15 -17.51 5.58
N LEU A 178 -1.96 -17.37 4.53
CA LEU A 178 -1.76 -16.39 3.46
C LEU A 178 -1.86 -14.95 3.97
N SER A 179 -2.84 -14.66 4.82
CA SER A 179 -2.99 -13.32 5.42
C SER A 179 -1.86 -13.02 6.40
N GLY A 180 -1.34 -14.02 7.11
CA GLY A 180 -0.16 -13.89 7.95
C GLY A 180 1.10 -13.47 7.18
N VAL A 181 1.32 -14.04 5.98
CA VAL A 181 2.39 -13.61 5.07
C VAL A 181 2.22 -12.14 4.67
N SER A 182 0.97 -11.72 4.41
CA SER A 182 0.66 -10.33 4.09
C SER A 182 0.94 -9.40 5.27
N VAL A 183 0.59 -9.78 6.50
CA VAL A 183 0.94 -9.03 7.72
C VAL A 183 2.44 -8.85 7.84
N TRP A 184 3.20 -9.95 7.73
CA TRP A 184 4.66 -9.92 7.82
C TRP A 184 5.29 -8.98 6.78
N ARG A 185 4.81 -9.03 5.54
CA ARG A 185 5.34 -8.21 4.44
C ARG A 185 5.01 -6.72 4.59
N PHE A 186 3.74 -6.39 4.85
CA PHE A 186 3.26 -5.01 4.79
C PHE A 186 3.35 -4.24 6.11
N MET A 187 3.58 -4.91 7.23
CA MET A 187 3.74 -4.27 8.54
C MET A 187 4.86 -3.22 8.52
N GLY A 188 5.96 -3.49 7.80
CA GLY A 188 7.11 -2.62 7.72
C GLY A 188 6.82 -1.24 7.14
N LEU A 189 5.96 -1.14 6.13
CA LEU A 189 5.53 0.14 5.56
C LEU A 189 4.81 1.01 6.59
N ASN A 190 3.77 0.45 7.23
CA ASN A 190 3.02 1.16 8.25
C ASN A 190 3.90 1.55 9.45
N PHE A 191 4.83 0.67 9.84
CA PHE A 191 5.80 0.96 10.89
C PHE A 191 6.66 2.21 10.59
N VAL A 192 7.19 2.32 9.37
CA VAL A 192 7.99 3.49 8.97
C VAL A 192 7.15 4.76 8.91
N LEU A 193 5.92 4.67 8.38
CA LEU A 193 4.98 5.80 8.36
C LEU A 193 4.67 6.30 9.78
N PHE A 194 4.32 5.40 10.69
CA PHE A 194 4.02 5.78 12.07
C PHE A 194 5.24 6.30 12.81
N LEU A 195 6.40 5.67 12.62
CA LEU A 195 7.62 6.12 13.27
C LEU A 195 8.02 7.53 12.79
N GLY A 196 7.87 7.83 11.50
CA GLY A 196 8.09 9.17 10.95
C GLY A 196 7.09 10.18 11.51
N ALA A 197 5.80 9.81 11.58
CA ALA A 197 4.76 10.65 12.14
C ALA A 197 4.98 10.94 13.65
N ILE A 198 5.34 9.93 14.44
CA ILE A 198 5.65 10.12 15.86
C ILE A 198 6.85 11.07 16.05
N GLN A 199 7.86 10.96 15.19
CA GLN A 199 9.05 11.82 15.24
C GLN A 199 8.80 13.27 14.80
N SER A 200 7.71 13.55 14.11
CA SER A 200 7.31 14.91 13.73
C SER A 200 6.56 15.65 14.82
N VAL A 201 6.13 14.96 15.89
CA VAL A 201 5.50 15.62 17.05
C VAL A 201 6.57 16.37 17.82
N PRO A 202 6.37 17.67 18.13
CA PRO A 202 7.33 18.49 18.86
C PRO A 202 7.75 17.87 20.21
N SER A 203 9.06 17.83 20.49
CA SER A 203 9.59 17.23 21.73
C SER A 203 9.14 17.98 22.99
N GLU A 204 8.87 19.29 22.85
CA GLU A 204 8.40 20.12 23.95
C GLU A 204 7.08 19.59 24.55
N LEU A 205 6.21 19.02 23.74
CA LEU A 205 4.97 18.41 24.23
C LEU A 205 5.22 17.17 25.09
N HIS A 206 6.23 16.37 24.73
CA HIS A 206 6.62 15.19 25.50
C HIS A 206 7.29 15.59 26.83
N GLU A 207 8.16 16.59 26.78
CA GLU A 207 8.91 17.07 27.94
C GLU A 207 7.96 17.73 28.95
N ALA A 208 7.04 18.59 28.49
CA ALA A 208 6.02 19.20 29.35
C ALA A 208 5.15 18.15 30.04
N ALA A 209 4.66 17.15 29.29
CA ALA A 209 3.85 16.07 29.85
C ALA A 209 4.63 15.22 30.88
N MET A 210 5.92 14.99 30.66
CA MET A 210 6.76 14.29 31.64
C MET A 210 6.97 15.13 32.93
N LEU A 211 7.09 16.45 32.80
CA LEU A 211 7.18 17.36 33.98
C LEU A 211 5.87 17.35 34.76
N ASP A 212 4.72 17.21 34.11
CA ASP A 212 3.40 17.05 34.73
C ASP A 212 3.17 15.63 35.30
N GLY A 213 4.16 14.74 35.24
CA GLY A 213 4.12 13.38 35.78
C GLY A 213 3.42 12.36 34.90
N ALA A 214 3.17 12.64 33.62
CA ALA A 214 2.54 11.69 32.71
C ALA A 214 3.46 10.51 32.39
N SER A 215 2.92 9.30 32.47
CA SER A 215 3.62 8.08 32.07
C SER A 215 3.70 7.97 30.53
N ARG A 216 4.67 7.18 30.02
CA ARG A 216 4.83 6.94 28.57
C ARG A 216 3.54 6.46 27.86
N PRO A 217 2.74 5.53 28.41
CA PRO A 217 1.45 5.16 27.83
C PRO A 217 0.46 6.34 27.78
N GLN A 218 0.42 7.20 28.81
CA GLN A 218 -0.44 8.38 28.81
C GLN A 218 -0.04 9.37 27.73
N ILE A 219 1.25 9.65 27.57
CA ILE A 219 1.78 10.46 26.47
C ILE A 219 1.39 9.87 25.12
N MET A 220 1.53 8.53 24.95
CA MET A 220 1.16 7.85 23.72
C MET A 220 -0.32 8.05 23.37
N TRP A 221 -1.22 7.80 24.34
CA TRP A 221 -2.66 7.81 24.06
C TRP A 221 -3.27 9.22 23.98
N HIS A 222 -2.74 10.20 24.76
CA HIS A 222 -3.36 11.52 24.85
C HIS A 222 -2.65 12.60 24.01
N ILE A 223 -1.39 12.36 23.59
CA ILE A 223 -0.63 13.33 22.81
C ILE A 223 -0.27 12.75 21.45
N ILE A 224 0.42 11.60 21.41
CA ILE A 224 0.99 11.07 20.16
C ILE A 224 -0.10 10.56 19.24
N ILE A 225 -0.94 9.63 19.68
CA ILE A 225 -1.98 9.02 18.82
C ILE A 225 -2.94 10.08 18.25
N PRO A 226 -3.45 11.04 19.02
CA PRO A 226 -4.23 12.14 18.46
C PRO A 226 -3.46 12.96 17.41
N SER A 227 -2.20 13.29 17.64
CA SER A 227 -1.37 14.08 16.72
C SER A 227 -1.10 13.36 15.39
N ILE A 228 -0.98 12.03 15.41
CA ILE A 228 -0.72 11.23 14.19
C ILE A 228 -1.99 10.61 13.60
N ARG A 229 -3.18 10.98 14.07
CA ARG A 229 -4.47 10.47 13.60
C ARG A 229 -4.64 10.53 12.07
N PRO A 230 -4.18 11.59 11.37
CA PRO A 230 -4.26 11.63 9.90
C PRO A 230 -3.48 10.48 9.23
N ILE A 231 -2.30 10.13 9.77
CA ILE A 231 -1.47 9.05 9.23
C ILE A 231 -2.08 7.68 9.56
N ILE A 232 -2.67 7.51 10.75
CA ILE A 232 -3.42 6.29 11.10
C ILE A 232 -4.61 6.12 10.13
N SER A 233 -5.36 7.20 9.88
CA SER A 233 -6.49 7.18 8.94
C SER A 233 -6.03 6.80 7.51
N LEU A 234 -4.94 7.38 7.04
CA LEU A 234 -4.35 7.03 5.74
C LEU A 234 -3.97 5.54 5.68
N SER A 235 -3.33 5.02 6.73
CA SER A 235 -2.96 3.60 6.83
C SER A 235 -4.19 2.68 6.80
N VAL A 236 -5.28 3.05 7.46
CA VAL A 236 -6.54 2.31 7.44
C VAL A 236 -7.14 2.32 6.03
N ILE A 237 -7.16 3.48 5.34
CA ILE A 237 -7.66 3.57 3.96
C ILE A 237 -6.86 2.65 3.04
N LEU A 238 -5.53 2.70 3.12
CA LEU A 238 -4.64 1.85 2.30
C LEU A 238 -4.79 0.37 2.67
N GLY A 239 -4.96 0.05 3.95
CA GLY A 239 -5.17 -1.32 4.43
C GLY A 239 -6.46 -1.93 3.91
N VAL A 240 -7.58 -1.20 3.97
CA VAL A 240 -8.88 -1.66 3.45
C VAL A 240 -8.83 -1.83 1.93
N ALA A 241 -8.30 -0.85 1.21
CA ALA A 241 -8.14 -0.95 -0.24
C ALA A 241 -7.23 -2.14 -0.63
N GLY A 242 -6.13 -2.35 0.11
CA GLY A 242 -5.22 -3.48 -0.09
C GLY A 242 -5.89 -4.83 0.18
N ALA A 243 -6.69 -4.96 1.24
CA ALA A 243 -7.41 -6.18 1.59
C ALA A 243 -8.42 -6.59 0.51
N LEU A 244 -9.09 -5.63 -0.12
CA LEU A 244 -10.05 -5.88 -1.19
C LEU A 244 -9.36 -6.19 -2.53
N SER A 245 -8.13 -5.70 -2.74
CA SER A 245 -7.36 -5.86 -3.99
C SER A 245 -6.27 -6.91 -3.92
N VAL A 246 -6.22 -7.72 -2.86
CA VAL A 246 -5.18 -8.73 -2.69
C VAL A 246 -5.19 -9.75 -3.83
N PHE A 247 -4.01 -9.99 -4.42
CA PHE A 247 -3.84 -10.87 -5.58
C PHE A 247 -2.57 -11.71 -5.50
N GLU A 248 -1.41 -11.06 -5.37
CA GLU A 248 -0.09 -11.63 -5.66
C GLU A 248 0.21 -12.88 -4.79
N ILE A 249 0.11 -12.76 -3.47
CA ILE A 249 0.44 -13.84 -2.52
C ILE A 249 -0.49 -15.04 -2.70
N PRO A 250 -1.83 -14.92 -2.62
CA PRO A 250 -2.72 -16.08 -2.75
C PRO A 250 -2.70 -16.66 -4.18
N TYR A 251 -2.47 -15.86 -5.22
CA TYR A 251 -2.37 -16.36 -6.58
C TYR A 251 -1.14 -17.26 -6.79
N ILE A 252 0.01 -16.88 -6.25
CA ILE A 252 1.25 -17.65 -6.41
C ILE A 252 1.26 -18.88 -5.51
N MET A 253 0.79 -18.73 -4.25
CA MET A 253 0.90 -19.81 -3.28
C MET A 253 -0.16 -20.89 -3.44
N THR A 254 -1.38 -20.56 -3.86
CA THR A 254 -2.50 -21.51 -3.97
C THR A 254 -3.20 -21.50 -5.33
N GLY A 255 -2.85 -20.57 -6.22
CA GLY A 255 -3.61 -20.34 -7.46
C GLY A 255 -5.04 -19.87 -7.23
N GLY A 256 -5.39 -19.47 -6.00
CA GLY A 256 -6.77 -19.24 -5.59
C GLY A 256 -7.61 -20.52 -5.62
N SER A 257 -7.03 -21.64 -5.24
CA SER A 257 -7.73 -22.91 -5.09
C SER A 257 -8.57 -22.95 -3.80
N GLY A 258 -9.63 -23.72 -3.81
CA GLY A 258 -10.52 -23.83 -2.65
C GLY A 258 -11.05 -22.47 -2.19
N GLU A 259 -10.99 -22.23 -0.89
CA GLU A 259 -11.50 -21.01 -0.24
C GLU A 259 -10.52 -19.82 -0.26
N THR A 260 -9.35 -19.98 -0.89
CA THR A 260 -8.33 -18.91 -0.96
C THR A 260 -8.51 -17.98 -2.16
N LYS A 261 -9.58 -18.14 -2.92
CA LYS A 261 -9.91 -17.35 -4.09
C LYS A 261 -10.34 -15.93 -3.68
N THR A 262 -9.54 -14.93 -4.04
CA THR A 262 -9.90 -13.53 -3.84
C THR A 262 -10.71 -12.99 -5.00
N PHE A 263 -11.37 -11.85 -4.80
CA PHE A 263 -12.16 -11.21 -5.85
C PHE A 263 -11.32 -10.86 -7.07
N VAL A 264 -10.09 -10.38 -6.88
CA VAL A 264 -9.17 -10.06 -7.98
C VAL A 264 -8.73 -11.33 -8.72
N ILE A 265 -8.44 -12.41 -8.00
CA ILE A 265 -8.10 -13.70 -8.64
C ILE A 265 -9.27 -14.20 -9.49
N GLN A 266 -10.49 -14.13 -8.98
CA GLN A 266 -11.69 -14.49 -9.73
C GLN A 266 -11.85 -13.63 -10.98
N THR A 267 -11.66 -12.32 -10.88
CA THR A 267 -11.74 -11.38 -12.01
C THR A 267 -10.68 -11.73 -13.08
N VAL A 268 -9.45 -12.00 -12.67
CA VAL A 268 -8.37 -12.41 -13.59
C VAL A 268 -8.69 -13.74 -14.27
N LYS A 269 -9.21 -14.73 -13.53
CA LYS A 269 -9.63 -16.01 -14.12
C LYS A 269 -10.78 -15.83 -15.11
N LEU A 270 -11.76 -14.98 -14.81
CA LEU A 270 -12.84 -14.65 -15.75
C LEU A 270 -12.31 -14.09 -17.07
N ALA A 271 -11.36 -13.15 -16.99
CA ALA A 271 -10.80 -12.51 -18.19
C ALA A 271 -9.93 -13.46 -19.02
N PHE A 272 -8.96 -14.13 -18.38
CA PHE A 272 -7.86 -14.80 -19.10
C PHE A 272 -8.00 -16.32 -19.16
N GLN A 273 -8.72 -16.96 -18.25
CA GLN A 273 -8.92 -18.41 -18.25
C GLN A 273 -10.26 -18.78 -18.87
N PHE A 274 -11.29 -18.00 -18.64
CA PHE A 274 -12.65 -18.28 -19.13
C PHE A 274 -13.05 -17.43 -20.34
N ASN A 275 -12.19 -16.54 -20.80
CA ASN A 275 -12.44 -15.62 -21.93
C ASN A 275 -13.79 -14.87 -21.79
N LYS A 276 -14.07 -14.36 -20.58
CA LYS A 276 -15.25 -13.55 -20.25
C LYS A 276 -14.83 -12.14 -19.85
N THR A 277 -14.16 -11.45 -20.77
CA THR A 277 -13.56 -10.13 -20.48
C THR A 277 -14.62 -9.08 -20.15
N GLY A 278 -15.80 -9.14 -20.78
CA GLY A 278 -16.91 -8.26 -20.44
C GLY A 278 -17.36 -8.43 -18.97
N LEU A 279 -17.58 -9.67 -18.53
CA LEU A 279 -17.96 -9.99 -17.15
C LEU A 279 -16.83 -9.66 -16.15
N ALA A 280 -15.58 -9.94 -16.51
CA ALA A 280 -14.41 -9.56 -15.70
C ALA A 280 -14.29 -8.04 -15.55
N SER A 281 -14.56 -7.29 -16.62
CA SER A 281 -14.59 -5.83 -16.59
C SER A 281 -15.68 -5.30 -15.68
N ALA A 282 -16.88 -5.90 -15.70
CA ALA A 282 -17.95 -5.54 -14.77
C ALA A 282 -17.56 -5.83 -13.31
N ALA A 283 -16.90 -6.96 -13.03
CA ALA A 283 -16.38 -7.27 -11.71
C ALA A 283 -15.34 -6.23 -11.26
N ALA A 284 -14.39 -5.86 -12.13
CA ALA A 284 -13.39 -4.84 -11.80
C ALA A 284 -14.00 -3.45 -11.57
N VAL A 285 -15.04 -3.05 -12.31
CA VAL A 285 -15.81 -1.81 -12.08
C VAL A 285 -16.50 -1.85 -10.72
N VAL A 286 -17.13 -2.97 -10.36
CA VAL A 286 -17.76 -3.13 -9.03
C VAL A 286 -16.74 -2.99 -7.91
N LEU A 287 -15.58 -3.64 -8.03
CA LEU A 287 -14.50 -3.50 -7.05
C LEU A 287 -14.02 -2.04 -6.92
N LEU A 288 -13.83 -1.36 -8.05
CA LEU A 288 -13.45 0.05 -8.07
C LEU A 288 -14.47 0.92 -7.32
N VAL A 289 -15.77 0.72 -7.62
CA VAL A 289 -16.85 1.47 -6.96
C VAL A 289 -16.88 1.17 -5.46
N VAL A 290 -16.74 -0.08 -5.05
CA VAL A 290 -16.70 -0.48 -3.64
C VAL A 290 -15.54 0.19 -2.91
N ILE A 291 -14.33 0.15 -3.48
CA ILE A 291 -13.15 0.81 -2.89
C ILE A 291 -13.35 2.33 -2.78
N LEU A 292 -13.87 2.96 -3.82
CA LEU A 292 -14.14 4.40 -3.81
C LEU A 292 -15.19 4.79 -2.76
N LEU A 293 -16.27 4.02 -2.64
CA LEU A 293 -17.32 4.25 -1.63
C LEU A 293 -16.75 4.10 -0.21
N ILE A 294 -16.01 3.02 0.06
CA ILE A 294 -15.40 2.81 1.38
C ILE A 294 -14.41 3.93 1.69
N THR A 295 -13.57 4.31 0.75
CA THR A 295 -12.61 5.41 0.92
C THR A 295 -13.33 6.74 1.17
N TRP A 296 -14.42 7.00 0.45
CA TRP A 296 -15.22 8.21 0.65
C TRP A 296 -15.86 8.24 2.04
N VAL A 297 -16.44 7.12 2.49
CA VAL A 297 -17.01 6.98 3.85
C VAL A 297 -15.94 7.20 4.92
N GLN A 298 -14.78 6.55 4.77
CA GLN A 298 -13.68 6.70 5.73
C GLN A 298 -13.20 8.15 5.85
N ARG A 299 -13.06 8.87 4.72
CA ARG A 299 -12.70 10.30 4.73
C ARG A 299 -13.76 11.20 5.38
N ARG A 300 -15.03 10.82 5.31
CA ARG A 300 -16.11 11.55 6.00
C ARG A 300 -16.13 11.32 7.51
N LEU A 301 -15.75 10.11 7.95
CA LEU A 301 -15.71 9.73 9.37
C LEU A 301 -14.48 10.27 10.10
N VAL A 302 -13.39 10.55 9.39
CA VAL A 302 -12.17 11.13 9.95
C VAL A 302 -11.91 12.47 9.27
N PRO A 303 -12.49 13.57 9.77
CA PRO A 303 -12.23 14.89 9.23
C PRO A 303 -10.74 15.23 9.33
N GLU A 304 -10.15 15.65 8.22
CA GLU A 304 -8.83 16.30 8.23
C GLU A 304 -8.96 17.58 9.07
N GLU A 305 -8.25 17.67 10.18
CA GLU A 305 -8.07 18.94 10.87
C GLU A 305 -7.43 19.90 9.86
N ARG A 306 -8.22 20.88 9.40
CA ARG A 306 -7.69 21.98 8.61
C ARG A 306 -6.66 22.68 9.48
N THR A 307 -5.38 22.51 9.18
CA THR A 307 -4.34 23.38 9.70
C THR A 307 -4.78 24.81 9.42
N PRO A 308 -4.92 25.68 10.43
CA PRO A 308 -5.19 27.08 10.18
C PRO A 308 -4.05 27.62 9.33
N SER A 309 -4.37 28.09 8.12
CA SER A 309 -3.42 28.83 7.29
C SER A 309 -3.03 30.10 8.05
N THR A 310 -1.85 30.08 8.66
CA THR A 310 -1.16 31.29 9.13
C THR A 310 -0.61 32.06 7.96
#